data_d3d88db8e8687ecc08ac14f1a94424ec
#
_entry.id   d3d88db8e8687ecc08ac14f1a94424ec
#
_cell.length_a   1.000
_cell.length_b   1.000
_cell.length_c   1.000
_cell.angle_alpha   90.00
_cell.angle_beta   90.00
_cell.angle_gamma   90.00
#
_symmetry.space_group_name_H-M   'P 1'
#
loop_
_entity.id
_entity.type
_entity.pdbx_description
1 polymer ?
#
loop_
_entity_poly.entity_id
_entity_poly.type
_entity_poly.pdbx_seq_one_letter_code
_entity_poly.pdbx_strand_id
1 'polypeptide(L)'
;MLYQDIPRIYTAIAEWGACLVYLYMLKREKMKSAHFLIGVLLMLALQCAFLVATGNVSEVLWIPCMIIAVAIMYVFLMVGGSMKPLGAGYCCARAFVLAEFVASLQRQIVSIVQVRGIQSFWTEILITIIIFGGCFVIDIYLERDYLKQDYLEQMTVKEVVAAAIMAVTIFAFSNLSFLSENVPFASKERADIFSMRTLIDFGGIAILHAYQSRISEYIAEKELSAMNVILKSQYEQYRNYQDSLNLIQMKYHDLKHQITALRTESDEEKRKKWIDAMEEEVSAFENMSKTGNQVLDTILAAKIFHCRKNYIQITCVADGKLLDFIHVTDLCSIFGNALDNAIEHVIMIPEVEKRLIHLTVSAKKSFVFIKIENYCEDKIQKNENDLITTTKVDRQNHGFGLKSIRTAVEKYNGSVDFGVDQNWFELKILLPRVM
;
A
#
# COMPACT_ATOMS: atom_id res chain seq x y z
N MET A 1 46.55 32.22 -2.85
CA MET A 1 47.06 30.92 -3.37
C MET A 1 45.84 30.10 -3.68
N LEU A 2 45.52 29.88 -4.94
CA LEU A 2 44.43 29.03 -5.37
C LEU A 2 44.71 27.60 -4.88
N TYR A 3 43.93 27.13 -3.92
CA TYR A 3 43.96 25.73 -3.51
C TYR A 3 43.67 24.88 -4.76
N GLN A 4 44.63 23.98 -5.09
CA GLN A 4 44.36 23.03 -6.16
C GLN A 4 43.24 22.11 -5.74
N ASP A 5 42.03 22.43 -6.17
CA ASP A 5 40.83 21.59 -6.05
C ASP A 5 41.10 20.22 -6.71
N ILE A 6 40.17 19.30 -6.52
CA ILE A 6 40.18 18.02 -7.26
C ILE A 6 40.22 18.32 -8.75
N PRO A 7 41.22 17.77 -9.51
CA PRO A 7 41.26 18.01 -10.94
C PRO A 7 39.90 17.61 -11.58
N ARG A 8 39.31 18.53 -12.33
CA ARG A 8 37.95 18.39 -12.87
C ARG A 8 37.73 17.12 -13.69
N ILE A 9 38.78 16.55 -14.26
CA ILE A 9 38.72 15.29 -14.99
C ILE A 9 38.38 14.11 -14.08
N TYR A 10 38.86 14.07 -12.83
CA TYR A 10 38.53 13.01 -11.88
C TYR A 10 37.08 13.14 -11.39
N THR A 11 36.59 14.36 -11.18
CA THR A 11 35.21 14.63 -10.88
C THR A 11 34.30 14.13 -12.02
N ALA A 12 34.65 14.46 -13.29
CA ALA A 12 33.90 14.01 -14.45
C ALA A 12 33.81 12.47 -14.55
N ILE A 13 34.95 11.78 -14.33
CA ILE A 13 34.98 10.31 -14.35
C ILE A 13 34.20 9.72 -13.18
N ALA A 14 34.24 10.35 -12.00
CA ALA A 14 33.47 9.90 -10.84
C ALA A 14 31.95 10.02 -11.07
N GLU A 15 31.48 11.17 -11.58
CA GLU A 15 30.08 11.41 -11.92
C GLU A 15 29.55 10.45 -13.00
N TRP A 16 30.35 10.27 -14.05
CA TRP A 16 30.05 9.31 -15.11
C TRP A 16 30.02 7.87 -14.59
N GLY A 17 31.03 7.46 -13.80
CA GLY A 17 31.11 6.12 -13.22
C GLY A 17 29.95 5.84 -12.26
N ALA A 18 29.59 6.80 -11.40
CA ALA A 18 28.45 6.69 -10.51
C ALA A 18 27.13 6.51 -11.28
N CYS A 19 26.90 7.25 -12.36
CA CYS A 19 25.74 7.05 -13.22
C CYS A 19 25.72 5.63 -13.83
N LEU A 20 26.88 5.11 -14.25
CA LEU A 20 26.98 3.75 -14.78
C LEU A 20 26.65 2.66 -13.75
N VAL A 21 26.98 2.87 -12.48
CA VAL A 21 26.62 1.97 -11.39
C VAL A 21 25.08 1.78 -11.35
N TYR A 22 24.33 2.88 -11.33
CA TYR A 22 22.86 2.83 -11.31
C TYR A 22 22.27 2.26 -12.59
N LEU A 23 22.82 2.58 -13.76
CA LEU A 23 22.40 2.00 -15.03
C LEU A 23 22.69 0.49 -15.10
N TYR A 24 23.84 0.05 -14.58
CA TYR A 24 24.20 -1.36 -14.53
C TYR A 24 23.22 -2.17 -13.66
N MET A 25 22.88 -1.68 -12.47
CA MET A 25 21.95 -2.34 -11.57
C MET A 25 20.56 -2.48 -12.17
N LEU A 26 20.08 -1.44 -12.86
CA LEU A 26 18.69 -1.35 -13.29
C LEU A 26 18.44 -1.86 -14.71
N LYS A 27 19.42 -1.79 -15.62
CA LYS A 27 19.25 -2.07 -17.06
C LYS A 27 20.41 -2.87 -17.66
N ARG A 28 20.89 -3.86 -16.94
CA ARG A 28 22.04 -4.68 -17.34
C ARG A 28 21.95 -5.23 -18.77
N GLU A 29 20.77 -5.58 -19.26
CA GLU A 29 20.59 -6.10 -20.62
C GLU A 29 20.82 -5.04 -21.70
N LYS A 30 20.43 -3.79 -21.44
CA LYS A 30 20.62 -2.68 -22.38
C LYS A 30 22.10 -2.32 -22.60
N MET A 31 22.94 -2.58 -21.61
CA MET A 31 24.39 -2.30 -21.71
C MET A 31 25.10 -3.09 -22.81
N LYS A 32 24.49 -4.13 -23.34
CA LYS A 32 25.03 -4.93 -24.46
C LYS A 32 24.78 -4.28 -25.82
N SER A 33 23.97 -3.23 -25.91
CA SER A 33 23.65 -2.56 -27.15
C SER A 33 24.75 -1.59 -27.57
N ALA A 34 25.18 -1.64 -28.84
CA ALA A 34 26.17 -0.72 -29.40
C ALA A 34 25.74 0.77 -29.28
N HIS A 35 24.45 1.05 -29.46
CA HIS A 35 23.91 2.41 -29.31
C HIS A 35 24.02 2.92 -27.88
N PHE A 36 23.83 2.04 -26.88
CA PHE A 36 24.01 2.38 -25.47
C PHE A 36 25.50 2.70 -25.19
N LEU A 37 26.42 1.88 -25.70
CA LEU A 37 27.86 2.10 -25.50
C LEU A 37 28.33 3.44 -26.09
N ILE A 38 27.82 3.79 -27.29
CA ILE A 38 28.09 5.11 -27.89
C ILE A 38 27.55 6.23 -27.02
N GLY A 39 26.35 6.12 -26.48
CA GLY A 39 25.76 7.09 -25.55
C GLY A 39 26.57 7.26 -24.27
N VAL A 40 27.10 6.18 -23.72
CA VAL A 40 27.98 6.17 -22.54
C VAL A 40 29.29 6.93 -22.80
N LEU A 41 29.91 6.71 -23.97
CA LEU A 41 31.14 7.40 -24.36
C LEU A 41 30.90 8.88 -24.67
N LEU A 42 29.78 9.21 -25.30
CA LEU A 42 29.39 10.60 -25.56
C LEU A 42 29.14 11.37 -24.26
N MET A 43 28.49 10.73 -23.29
CA MET A 43 28.28 11.33 -21.96
C MET A 43 29.61 11.61 -21.26
N LEU A 44 30.54 10.65 -21.25
CA LEU A 44 31.87 10.85 -20.67
C LEU A 44 32.60 12.04 -21.33
N ALA A 45 32.59 12.09 -22.67
CA ALA A 45 33.21 13.18 -23.42
C ALA A 45 32.56 14.53 -23.11
N LEU A 46 31.23 14.60 -23.04
CA LEU A 46 30.51 15.81 -22.71
C LEU A 46 30.79 16.28 -21.29
N GLN A 47 30.74 15.35 -20.30
CA GLN A 47 31.00 15.66 -18.91
C GLN A 47 32.43 16.15 -18.69
N CYS A 48 33.42 15.47 -19.29
CA CYS A 48 34.83 15.91 -19.24
C CYS A 48 35.02 17.27 -19.90
N ALA A 49 34.48 17.46 -21.10
CA ALA A 49 34.62 18.74 -21.82
C ALA A 49 33.97 19.90 -21.02
N PHE A 50 32.77 19.68 -20.45
CA PHE A 50 32.09 20.69 -19.67
C PHE A 50 32.85 21.05 -18.39
N LEU A 51 33.21 20.05 -17.56
CA LEU A 51 33.88 20.29 -16.28
C LEU A 51 35.30 20.85 -16.45
N VAL A 52 36.06 20.43 -17.47
CA VAL A 52 37.37 21.00 -17.77
C VAL A 52 37.26 22.45 -18.26
N ALA A 53 36.29 22.73 -19.16
CA ALA A 53 36.06 24.11 -19.65
C ALA A 53 35.63 25.07 -18.52
N THR A 54 34.90 24.56 -17.51
CA THR A 54 34.43 25.35 -16.36
C THR A 54 35.39 25.31 -15.16
N GLY A 55 36.58 24.69 -15.28
CA GLY A 55 37.53 24.51 -14.18
C GLY A 55 38.14 25.80 -13.60
N ASN A 56 38.20 26.85 -14.41
CA ASN A 56 38.81 28.14 -14.05
C ASN A 56 37.78 29.27 -13.85
N VAL A 57 36.54 28.94 -13.63
CA VAL A 57 35.44 29.91 -13.45
C VAL A 57 35.47 30.48 -12.03
N SER A 58 35.01 31.73 -11.87
CA SER A 58 34.89 32.40 -10.57
C SER A 58 34.00 31.63 -9.61
N GLU A 59 34.22 31.76 -8.30
CA GLU A 59 33.47 31.09 -7.23
C GLU A 59 31.95 31.30 -7.36
N VAL A 60 31.51 32.49 -7.80
CA VAL A 60 30.08 32.81 -8.00
C VAL A 60 29.46 31.96 -9.12
N LEU A 61 30.17 31.66 -10.18
CA LEU A 61 29.69 30.87 -11.32
C LEU A 61 29.93 29.36 -11.14
N TRP A 62 30.65 28.97 -10.10
CA TRP A 62 30.91 27.56 -9.80
C TRP A 62 29.62 26.80 -9.47
N ILE A 63 28.71 27.35 -8.62
CA ILE A 63 27.43 26.72 -8.27
C ILE A 63 26.52 26.49 -9.51
N PRO A 64 26.26 27.50 -10.38
CA PRO A 64 25.55 27.28 -11.63
C PRO A 64 26.19 26.21 -12.52
N CYS A 65 27.49 26.13 -12.62
CA CYS A 65 28.18 25.09 -13.40
C CYS A 65 27.92 23.68 -12.81
N MET A 66 27.95 23.53 -11.50
CA MET A 66 27.63 22.26 -10.84
C MET A 66 26.17 21.84 -11.07
N ILE A 67 25.23 22.79 -11.05
CA ILE A 67 23.83 22.49 -11.38
C ILE A 67 23.71 21.96 -12.82
N ILE A 68 24.43 22.53 -13.77
CA ILE A 68 24.47 22.05 -15.16
C ILE A 68 25.09 20.66 -15.24
N ALA A 69 26.19 20.37 -14.51
CA ALA A 69 26.80 19.05 -14.47
C ALA A 69 25.81 17.99 -13.95
N VAL A 70 25.11 18.28 -12.85
CA VAL A 70 24.05 17.41 -12.31
C VAL A 70 22.89 17.23 -13.30
N ALA A 71 22.52 18.29 -14.04
CA ALA A 71 21.49 18.20 -15.09
C ALA A 71 21.92 17.26 -16.24
N ILE A 72 23.21 17.26 -16.61
CA ILE A 72 23.75 16.32 -17.59
C ILE A 72 23.66 14.88 -17.06
N MET A 73 24.03 14.64 -15.81
CA MET A 73 23.87 13.33 -15.14
C MET A 73 22.39 12.87 -15.15
N TYR A 74 21.49 13.77 -14.79
CA TYR A 74 20.05 13.48 -14.78
C TYR A 74 19.51 13.06 -16.15
N VAL A 75 19.85 13.83 -17.19
CA VAL A 75 19.44 13.52 -18.58
C VAL A 75 20.02 12.18 -19.03
N PHE A 76 21.26 11.89 -18.68
CA PHE A 76 21.89 10.62 -19.01
C PHE A 76 21.19 9.43 -18.35
N LEU A 77 20.84 9.53 -17.07
CA LEU A 77 20.10 8.49 -16.35
C LEU A 77 18.69 8.32 -16.92
N MET A 78 18.02 9.42 -17.24
CA MET A 78 16.66 9.38 -17.82
C MET A 78 16.65 8.73 -19.19
N VAL A 79 17.55 9.14 -20.08
CA VAL A 79 17.60 8.64 -21.49
C VAL A 79 18.25 7.26 -21.55
N GLY A 80 19.43 7.10 -20.94
CA GLY A 80 20.19 5.83 -20.94
C GLY A 80 19.45 4.72 -20.22
N GLY A 81 18.84 5.02 -19.06
CA GLY A 81 18.05 4.08 -18.28
C GLY A 81 16.62 3.89 -18.78
N SER A 82 16.10 4.75 -19.66
CA SER A 82 14.66 4.84 -20.00
C SER A 82 13.81 4.87 -18.71
N MET A 83 14.22 5.70 -17.75
CA MET A 83 13.59 5.83 -16.45
C MET A 83 12.50 6.90 -16.48
N LYS A 84 11.48 6.74 -15.62
CA LYS A 84 10.56 7.85 -15.34
C LYS A 84 11.31 9.02 -14.72
N PRO A 85 10.87 10.27 -14.91
CA PRO A 85 11.58 11.46 -14.40
C PRO A 85 11.89 11.41 -12.90
N LEU A 86 10.96 10.91 -12.09
CA LEU A 86 11.13 10.79 -10.63
C LEU A 86 12.22 9.78 -10.27
N GLY A 87 12.21 8.59 -10.88
CA GLY A 87 13.24 7.57 -10.66
C GLY A 87 14.61 8.03 -11.09
N ALA A 88 14.73 8.72 -12.26
CA ALA A 88 15.97 9.31 -12.71
C ALA A 88 16.51 10.39 -11.76
N GLY A 89 15.62 11.23 -11.20
CA GLY A 89 15.98 12.24 -10.21
C GLY A 89 16.52 11.65 -8.91
N TYR A 90 15.89 10.61 -8.43
CA TYR A 90 16.33 9.88 -7.24
C TYR A 90 17.71 9.25 -7.43
N CYS A 91 17.90 8.50 -8.53
CA CYS A 91 19.19 7.91 -8.87
C CYS A 91 20.27 8.99 -9.09
N CYS A 92 19.91 10.13 -9.68
CA CYS A 92 20.83 11.24 -9.90
C CYS A 92 21.34 11.84 -8.58
N ALA A 93 20.47 12.09 -7.61
CA ALA A 93 20.87 12.59 -6.30
C ALA A 93 21.84 11.64 -5.58
N ARG A 94 21.62 10.34 -5.66
CA ARG A 94 22.49 9.32 -5.08
C ARG A 94 23.80 9.20 -5.82
N ALA A 95 23.76 9.13 -7.16
CA ALA A 95 24.96 9.09 -8.01
C ALA A 95 25.86 10.30 -7.79
N PHE A 96 25.27 11.48 -7.58
CA PHE A 96 26.01 12.69 -7.29
C PHE A 96 26.78 12.60 -5.97
N VAL A 97 26.13 12.18 -4.88
CA VAL A 97 26.81 12.02 -3.57
C VAL A 97 27.89 10.93 -3.63
N LEU A 98 27.64 9.82 -4.33
CA LEU A 98 28.64 8.78 -4.56
C LEU A 98 29.86 9.32 -5.33
N ALA A 99 29.63 10.11 -6.37
CA ALA A 99 30.71 10.72 -7.16
C ALA A 99 31.54 11.66 -6.33
N GLU A 100 30.93 12.52 -5.52
CA GLU A 100 31.64 13.45 -4.62
C GLU A 100 32.49 12.68 -3.61
N PHE A 101 31.94 11.62 -2.99
CA PHE A 101 32.67 10.76 -2.07
C PHE A 101 33.92 10.12 -2.72
N VAL A 102 33.71 9.49 -3.89
CA VAL A 102 34.79 8.76 -4.59
C VAL A 102 35.90 9.71 -5.02
N ALA A 103 35.56 10.90 -5.53
CA ALA A 103 36.51 11.92 -5.91
C ALA A 103 37.27 12.49 -4.70
N SER A 104 36.59 12.74 -3.58
CA SER A 104 37.17 13.21 -2.32
C SER A 104 38.16 12.20 -1.74
N LEU A 105 37.74 10.92 -1.66
CA LEU A 105 38.55 9.82 -1.14
C LEU A 105 39.82 9.61 -1.98
N GLN A 106 39.69 9.62 -3.31
CA GLN A 106 40.82 9.54 -4.22
C GLN A 106 41.82 10.66 -3.95
N ARG A 107 41.35 11.90 -3.86
CA ARG A 107 42.21 13.05 -3.63
C ARG A 107 42.90 13.02 -2.27
N GLN A 108 42.18 12.59 -1.24
CA GLN A 108 42.73 12.39 0.11
C GLN A 108 43.92 11.41 0.08
N ILE A 109 43.73 10.23 -0.52
CA ILE A 109 44.76 9.20 -0.57
C ILE A 109 45.95 9.65 -1.42
N VAL A 110 45.71 10.29 -2.58
CA VAL A 110 46.78 10.86 -3.41
C VAL A 110 47.57 11.92 -2.62
N SER A 111 46.90 12.80 -1.88
CA SER A 111 47.54 13.80 -1.04
C SER A 111 48.47 13.17 0.01
N ILE A 112 48.02 12.12 0.70
CA ILE A 112 48.85 11.39 1.69
C ILE A 112 50.06 10.75 1.05
N VAL A 113 49.92 10.14 -0.14
CA VAL A 113 51.03 9.50 -0.87
C VAL A 113 52.03 10.52 -1.37
N GLN A 114 51.56 11.68 -1.84
CA GLN A 114 52.43 12.80 -2.28
C GLN A 114 53.27 13.38 -1.13
N VAL A 115 52.66 13.53 0.08
CA VAL A 115 53.38 13.98 1.28
C VAL A 115 54.47 12.99 1.67
N ARG A 116 54.36 11.70 1.38
CA ARG A 116 55.40 10.67 1.60
C ARG A 116 56.49 10.66 0.52
N GLY A 117 56.47 11.60 -0.42
CA GLY A 117 57.50 11.77 -1.43
C GLY A 117 57.30 10.94 -2.71
N ILE A 118 56.20 10.23 -2.84
CA ILE A 118 55.89 9.45 -4.05
C ILE A 118 55.05 10.32 -4.99
N GLN A 119 55.70 10.98 -5.93
CA GLN A 119 55.07 11.83 -6.94
C GLN A 119 55.25 11.20 -8.33
N SER A 120 54.37 10.28 -8.71
CA SER A 120 54.38 9.67 -10.03
C SER A 120 52.99 9.69 -10.63
N PHE A 121 52.88 10.05 -11.89
CA PHE A 121 51.64 10.02 -12.66
C PHE A 121 51.00 8.63 -12.67
N TRP A 122 51.80 7.57 -12.79
CA TRP A 122 51.31 6.20 -12.79
C TRP A 122 50.75 5.76 -11.44
N THR A 123 51.32 6.24 -10.33
CA THR A 123 50.76 5.94 -9.00
C THR A 123 49.42 6.61 -8.78
N GLU A 124 49.23 7.82 -9.28
CA GLU A 124 47.93 8.51 -9.20
C GLU A 124 46.87 7.79 -10.02
N ILE A 125 47.17 7.32 -11.23
CA ILE A 125 46.25 6.52 -12.05
C ILE A 125 45.90 5.20 -11.35
N LEU A 126 46.90 4.51 -10.80
CA LEU A 126 46.65 3.23 -10.11
C LEU A 126 45.72 3.40 -8.89
N ILE A 127 45.98 4.44 -8.07
CA ILE A 127 45.15 4.79 -6.93
C ILE A 127 43.71 5.09 -7.41
N THR A 128 43.55 5.85 -8.48
CA THR A 128 42.24 6.19 -9.04
C THR A 128 41.48 4.93 -9.46
N ILE A 129 42.12 4.02 -10.19
CA ILE A 129 41.47 2.77 -10.64
C ILE A 129 41.03 1.91 -9.44
N ILE A 130 41.88 1.79 -8.42
CA ILE A 130 41.60 0.97 -7.24
C ILE A 130 40.44 1.58 -6.43
N ILE A 131 40.46 2.89 -6.19
CA ILE A 131 39.44 3.56 -5.37
C ILE A 131 38.10 3.60 -6.10
N PHE A 132 38.08 4.07 -7.36
CA PHE A 132 36.86 4.16 -8.14
C PHE A 132 36.23 2.77 -8.33
N GLY A 133 37.03 1.79 -8.77
CA GLY A 133 36.57 0.41 -8.93
C GLY A 133 36.07 -0.20 -7.63
N GLY A 134 36.82 -0.06 -6.54
CA GLY A 134 36.45 -0.58 -5.23
C GLY A 134 35.14 0.03 -4.69
N CYS A 135 35.03 1.37 -4.69
CA CYS A 135 33.84 2.05 -4.20
C CYS A 135 32.61 1.72 -5.03
N PHE A 136 32.71 1.71 -6.36
CA PHE A 136 31.57 1.37 -7.22
C PHE A 136 31.12 -0.10 -7.07
N VAL A 137 32.06 -1.03 -6.90
CA VAL A 137 31.70 -2.44 -6.62
C VAL A 137 31.02 -2.59 -5.27
N ILE A 138 31.51 -1.90 -4.24
CA ILE A 138 30.88 -1.90 -2.91
C ILE A 138 29.48 -1.31 -2.98
N ASP A 139 29.28 -0.19 -3.66
CA ASP A 139 27.96 0.44 -3.81
C ASP A 139 26.98 -0.47 -4.55
N ILE A 140 27.40 -1.12 -5.64
CA ILE A 140 26.59 -2.13 -6.34
C ILE A 140 26.17 -3.26 -5.39
N TYR A 141 27.08 -3.74 -4.54
CA TYR A 141 26.77 -4.81 -3.61
C TYR A 141 25.77 -4.37 -2.53
N LEU A 142 25.91 -3.17 -2.00
CA LEU A 142 25.02 -2.63 -0.96
C LEU A 142 23.63 -2.27 -1.48
N GLU A 143 23.55 -1.74 -2.71
CA GLU A 143 22.30 -1.20 -3.27
C GLU A 143 21.48 -2.24 -4.05
N ARG A 144 22.10 -3.30 -4.52
CA ARG A 144 21.49 -4.28 -5.44
C ARG A 144 20.16 -4.85 -4.94
N ASP A 145 20.01 -5.10 -3.64
CA ASP A 145 18.85 -5.74 -3.06
C ASP A 145 17.71 -4.76 -2.77
N TYR A 146 18.03 -3.47 -2.62
CA TYR A 146 17.08 -2.42 -2.26
C TYR A 146 16.58 -1.62 -3.46
N LEU A 147 17.42 -1.44 -4.49
CA LEU A 147 17.11 -0.61 -5.64
C LEU A 147 16.61 -1.48 -6.80
N LYS A 148 15.31 -1.78 -6.81
CA LYS A 148 14.65 -2.53 -7.89
C LYS A 148 13.91 -1.58 -8.83
N GLN A 149 13.74 -2.01 -10.10
CA GLN A 149 13.05 -1.20 -11.11
C GLN A 149 11.60 -0.89 -10.71
N ASP A 150 10.86 -1.87 -10.18
CA ASP A 150 9.47 -1.73 -9.77
C ASP A 150 9.30 -0.66 -8.67
N TYR A 151 10.28 -0.56 -7.77
CA TYR A 151 10.34 0.49 -6.76
C TYR A 151 10.46 1.88 -7.39
N LEU A 152 11.37 2.06 -8.34
CA LEU A 152 11.57 3.35 -9.01
C LEU A 152 10.37 3.80 -9.85
N GLU A 153 9.55 2.85 -10.34
CA GLU A 153 8.34 3.16 -11.09
C GLU A 153 7.19 3.66 -10.21
N GLN A 154 7.18 3.30 -8.94
CA GLN A 154 6.17 3.70 -7.95
C GLN A 154 6.61 4.89 -7.09
N MET A 155 7.80 5.44 -7.35
CA MET A 155 8.40 6.49 -6.55
C MET A 155 7.58 7.76 -6.53
N THR A 156 7.45 8.36 -5.35
CA THR A 156 6.69 9.59 -5.14
C THR A 156 7.58 10.83 -5.19
N VAL A 157 6.98 11.98 -5.46
CA VAL A 157 7.70 13.27 -5.44
C VAL A 157 8.36 13.54 -4.09
N LYS A 158 7.75 13.11 -2.98
CA LYS A 158 8.27 13.31 -1.63
C LYS A 158 9.63 12.62 -1.42
N GLU A 159 9.78 11.41 -1.92
CA GLU A 159 11.02 10.62 -1.82
C GLU A 159 12.16 11.25 -2.63
N VAL A 160 11.85 11.71 -3.84
CA VAL A 160 12.83 12.40 -4.69
C VAL A 160 13.27 13.72 -4.07
N VAL A 161 12.31 14.52 -3.57
CA VAL A 161 12.62 15.79 -2.89
C VAL A 161 13.45 15.55 -1.64
N ALA A 162 13.14 14.52 -0.83
CA ALA A 162 13.95 14.19 0.34
C ALA A 162 15.39 13.81 -0.04
N ALA A 163 15.59 12.96 -1.05
CA ALA A 163 16.92 12.60 -1.54
C ALA A 163 17.67 13.80 -2.10
N ALA A 164 17.00 14.68 -2.85
CA ALA A 164 17.61 15.91 -3.38
C ALA A 164 18.02 16.87 -2.26
N ILE A 165 17.18 17.07 -1.25
CA ILE A 165 17.54 17.92 -0.08
C ILE A 165 18.75 17.33 0.65
N MET A 166 18.77 16.02 0.89
CA MET A 166 19.92 15.36 1.51
C MET A 166 21.19 15.56 0.67
N ALA A 167 21.14 15.32 -0.64
CA ALA A 167 22.29 15.50 -1.53
C ALA A 167 22.79 16.93 -1.54
N VAL A 168 21.91 17.93 -1.64
CA VAL A 168 22.28 19.36 -1.59
C VAL A 168 22.89 19.73 -0.24
N THR A 169 22.34 19.22 0.85
CA THR A 169 22.86 19.47 2.21
C THR A 169 24.25 18.88 2.38
N ILE A 170 24.46 17.62 1.96
CA ILE A 170 25.78 16.95 2.01
C ILE A 170 26.77 17.74 1.18
N PHE A 171 26.43 18.11 -0.05
CA PHE A 171 27.29 18.90 -0.92
C PHE A 171 27.66 20.26 -0.33
N ALA A 172 26.68 20.96 0.26
CA ALA A 172 26.93 22.26 0.90
C ALA A 172 27.92 22.13 2.08
N PHE A 173 27.72 21.16 2.96
CA PHE A 173 28.61 20.93 4.09
C PHE A 173 29.99 20.41 3.65
N SER A 174 30.08 19.52 2.67
CA SER A 174 31.29 18.96 2.12
C SER A 174 32.20 20.06 1.50
N ASN A 175 31.57 21.08 0.90
CA ASN A 175 32.31 22.18 0.25
C ASN A 175 32.47 23.44 1.13
N LEU A 176 32.00 23.43 2.37
CA LEU A 176 32.01 24.59 3.25
C LEU A 176 33.43 25.12 3.50
N SER A 177 34.41 24.23 3.63
CA SER A 177 35.83 24.59 3.85
C SER A 177 36.48 25.31 2.66
N PHE A 178 35.89 25.20 1.46
CA PHE A 178 36.35 25.91 0.26
C PHE A 178 35.76 27.32 0.11
N LEU A 179 34.64 27.59 0.76
CA LEU A 179 33.90 28.86 0.64
C LEU A 179 34.42 29.93 1.61
N SER A 180 34.98 29.53 2.78
CA SER A 180 35.48 30.50 3.77
C SER A 180 36.49 29.88 4.71
N GLU A 181 37.63 30.59 4.92
CA GLU A 181 38.65 30.20 5.89
C GLU A 181 38.22 30.44 7.35
N ASN A 182 37.15 31.19 7.58
CA ASN A 182 36.70 31.61 8.90
C ASN A 182 35.48 30.86 9.45
N VAL A 183 35.09 29.76 8.80
CA VAL A 183 33.98 28.93 9.30
C VAL A 183 34.46 27.88 10.31
N PRO A 184 33.66 27.54 11.30
CA PRO A 184 33.92 26.37 12.14
C PRO A 184 34.14 25.15 11.26
N PHE A 185 35.19 24.37 11.55
CA PHE A 185 35.64 23.19 10.76
C PHE A 185 36.43 23.48 9.50
N ALA A 186 36.78 24.73 9.19
CA ALA A 186 37.79 25.02 8.15
C ALA A 186 39.17 24.70 8.69
N SER A 187 40.00 23.98 7.91
CA SER A 187 41.40 23.75 8.19
C SER A 187 42.30 24.48 7.16
N LYS A 188 43.47 24.89 7.59
CA LYS A 188 44.48 25.47 6.68
C LYS A 188 45.31 24.40 5.97
N GLU A 189 45.28 23.16 6.48
CA GLU A 189 46.04 22.06 5.89
C GLU A 189 45.18 21.30 4.85
N ARG A 190 45.73 21.08 3.66
CA ARG A 190 45.04 20.40 2.54
C ARG A 190 44.56 18.99 2.90
N ALA A 191 45.37 18.25 3.64
CA ALA A 191 45.04 16.88 4.06
C ALA A 191 43.80 16.86 4.93
N ASP A 192 43.62 17.83 5.83
CA ASP A 192 42.48 17.92 6.72
C ASP A 192 41.21 18.30 5.97
N ILE A 193 41.32 19.23 5.00
CA ILE A 193 40.13 19.61 4.16
C ILE A 193 39.57 18.40 3.42
N PHE A 194 40.44 17.61 2.76
CA PHE A 194 39.99 16.41 2.06
C PHE A 194 39.51 15.32 3.02
N SER A 195 40.09 15.19 4.21
CA SER A 195 39.65 14.26 5.23
C SER A 195 38.26 14.58 5.74
N MET A 196 37.98 15.86 6.02
CA MET A 196 36.65 16.34 6.43
C MET A 196 35.61 16.12 5.32
N ARG A 197 35.94 16.47 4.10
CA ARG A 197 35.08 16.28 2.93
C ARG A 197 34.73 14.82 2.73
N THR A 198 35.70 13.93 2.71
CA THR A 198 35.51 12.48 2.58
C THR A 198 34.62 11.92 3.70
N LEU A 199 34.82 12.40 4.94
CA LEU A 199 34.01 11.96 6.08
C LEU A 199 32.54 12.39 5.96
N ILE A 200 32.31 13.64 5.53
CA ILE A 200 30.96 14.18 5.32
C ILE A 200 30.27 13.42 4.18
N ASP A 201 30.94 13.21 3.06
CA ASP A 201 30.40 12.51 1.90
C ASP A 201 30.10 11.03 2.22
N PHE A 202 30.99 10.36 2.99
CA PHE A 202 30.75 9.00 3.49
C PHE A 202 29.53 8.92 4.41
N GLY A 203 29.41 9.85 5.36
CA GLY A 203 28.24 9.97 6.21
C GLY A 203 26.96 10.19 5.39
N GLY A 204 27.08 10.99 4.33
CA GLY A 204 25.98 11.23 3.38
C GLY A 204 25.52 9.97 2.65
N ILE A 205 26.44 9.15 2.15
CA ILE A 205 26.12 7.84 1.54
C ILE A 205 25.43 6.95 2.57
N ALA A 206 25.96 6.87 3.79
CA ALA A 206 25.37 6.05 4.85
C ALA A 206 23.94 6.49 5.19
N ILE A 207 23.67 7.79 5.24
CA ILE A 207 22.34 8.35 5.47
C ILE A 207 21.40 8.00 4.31
N LEU A 208 21.83 8.19 3.06
CA LEU A 208 21.02 7.85 1.88
C LEU A 208 20.74 6.36 1.79
N HIS A 209 21.70 5.51 2.16
CA HIS A 209 21.51 4.07 2.22
C HIS A 209 20.50 3.67 3.33
N ALA A 210 20.66 4.23 4.53
CA ALA A 210 19.73 3.99 5.63
C ALA A 210 18.31 4.47 5.29
N TYR A 211 18.18 5.61 4.62
CA TYR A 211 16.90 6.12 4.14
C TYR A 211 16.25 5.15 3.15
N GLN A 212 17.02 4.64 2.17
CA GLN A 212 16.54 3.63 1.20
C GLN A 212 16.08 2.34 1.88
N SER A 213 16.88 1.81 2.81
CA SER A 213 16.54 0.61 3.57
C SER A 213 15.21 0.77 4.31
N ARG A 214 15.01 1.90 4.99
CA ARG A 214 13.77 2.20 5.72
C ARG A 214 12.55 2.30 4.81
N ILE A 215 12.68 2.90 3.64
CA ILE A 215 11.58 2.96 2.68
C ILE A 215 11.25 1.57 2.16
N SER A 216 12.26 0.76 1.83
CA SER A 216 12.06 -0.62 1.37
C SER A 216 11.36 -1.48 2.43
N GLU A 217 11.77 -1.38 3.69
CA GLU A 217 11.09 -2.03 4.82
C GLU A 217 9.63 -1.58 4.94
N TYR A 218 9.38 -0.28 4.90
CA TYR A 218 8.02 0.27 5.00
C TYR A 218 7.08 -0.24 3.88
N ILE A 219 7.58 -0.32 2.64
CA ILE A 219 6.82 -0.87 1.52
C ILE A 219 6.52 -2.35 1.74
N ALA A 220 7.53 -3.14 2.14
CA ALA A 220 7.36 -4.56 2.43
C ALA A 220 6.35 -4.82 3.58
N GLU A 221 6.40 -4.03 4.65
CA GLU A 221 5.43 -4.09 5.74
C GLU A 221 4.00 -3.77 5.27
N LYS A 222 3.86 -2.77 4.42
CA LYS A 222 2.56 -2.37 3.86
C LYS A 222 1.98 -3.47 2.96
N GLU A 223 2.79 -4.08 2.10
CA GLU A 223 2.38 -5.20 1.26
C GLU A 223 1.98 -6.43 2.10
N LEU A 224 2.78 -6.76 3.12
CA LEU A 224 2.47 -7.85 4.05
C LEU A 224 1.17 -7.61 4.80
N SER A 225 0.93 -6.38 5.26
CA SER A 225 -0.32 -5.99 5.93
C SER A 225 -1.52 -6.14 5.00
N ALA A 226 -1.41 -5.68 3.74
CA ALA A 226 -2.47 -5.84 2.74
C ALA A 226 -2.76 -7.32 2.46
N MET A 227 -1.73 -8.15 2.34
CA MET A 227 -1.88 -9.58 2.12
C MET A 227 -2.55 -10.29 3.30
N ASN A 228 -2.21 -9.91 4.53
CA ASN A 228 -2.85 -10.44 5.74
C ASN A 228 -4.35 -10.12 5.80
N VAL A 229 -4.76 -8.93 5.37
CA VAL A 229 -6.18 -8.55 5.28
C VAL A 229 -6.93 -9.45 4.28
N ILE A 230 -6.33 -9.70 3.11
CA ILE A 230 -6.91 -10.59 2.08
C ILE A 230 -7.02 -12.02 2.61
N LEU A 231 -5.96 -12.55 3.22
CA LEU A 231 -5.95 -13.91 3.80
C LEU A 231 -7.01 -14.07 4.90
N LYS A 232 -7.16 -13.07 5.78
CA LYS A 232 -8.18 -13.08 6.82
C LYS A 232 -9.58 -13.12 6.21
N SER A 233 -9.85 -12.31 5.19
CA SER A 233 -11.14 -12.31 4.48
C SER A 233 -11.43 -13.65 3.82
N GLN A 234 -10.43 -14.26 3.15
CA GLN A 234 -10.59 -15.59 2.56
C GLN A 234 -10.86 -16.68 3.61
N TYR A 235 -10.17 -16.62 4.75
CA TYR A 235 -10.39 -17.55 5.85
C TYR A 235 -11.80 -17.43 6.44
N GLU A 236 -12.31 -16.22 6.62
CA GLU A 236 -13.67 -15.96 7.08
C GLU A 236 -14.70 -16.50 6.07
N GLN A 237 -14.50 -16.31 4.77
CA GLN A 237 -15.36 -16.90 3.73
C GLN A 237 -15.33 -18.43 3.75
N TYR A 238 -14.15 -19.02 3.90
CA TYR A 238 -14.00 -20.47 4.01
C TYR A 238 -14.73 -21.02 5.24
N ARG A 239 -14.60 -20.37 6.38
CA ARG A 239 -15.30 -20.74 7.62
C ARG A 239 -16.81 -20.70 7.45
N ASN A 240 -17.34 -19.61 6.88
CA ASN A 240 -18.78 -19.49 6.59
C ASN A 240 -19.26 -20.59 5.64
N TYR A 241 -18.46 -20.98 4.65
CA TYR A 241 -18.78 -22.10 3.77
C TYR A 241 -18.81 -23.43 4.53
N GLN A 242 -17.83 -23.69 5.41
CA GLN A 242 -17.81 -24.90 6.25
C GLN A 242 -19.01 -24.96 7.19
N ASP A 243 -19.39 -23.86 7.81
CA ASP A 243 -20.55 -23.78 8.70
C ASP A 243 -21.85 -24.06 7.91
N SER A 244 -21.94 -23.59 6.68
CA SER A 244 -23.06 -23.89 5.77
C SER A 244 -23.12 -25.39 5.40
N LEU A 245 -21.98 -26.01 5.10
CA LEU A 245 -21.93 -27.45 4.82
C LEU A 245 -22.32 -28.29 6.04
N ASN A 246 -21.84 -27.92 7.22
CA ASN A 246 -22.24 -28.59 8.48
C ASN A 246 -23.75 -28.51 8.72
N LEU A 247 -24.35 -27.34 8.43
CA LEU A 247 -25.80 -27.17 8.54
C LEU A 247 -26.55 -28.09 7.58
N ILE A 248 -26.10 -28.18 6.32
CA ILE A 248 -26.66 -29.07 5.31
C ILE A 248 -26.55 -30.53 5.76
N GLN A 249 -25.39 -30.96 6.29
CA GLN A 249 -25.21 -32.33 6.79
C GLN A 249 -26.13 -32.66 7.96
N MET A 250 -26.27 -31.72 8.90
CA MET A 250 -27.26 -31.91 10.02
C MET A 250 -28.67 -32.06 9.51
N LYS A 251 -29.08 -31.20 8.56
CA LYS A 251 -30.43 -31.28 7.96
C LYS A 251 -30.64 -32.57 7.18
N TYR A 252 -29.64 -33.03 6.42
CA TYR A 252 -29.69 -34.32 5.74
C TYR A 252 -29.87 -35.48 6.74
N HIS A 253 -29.18 -35.47 7.84
CA HIS A 253 -29.26 -36.47 8.89
C HIS A 253 -30.67 -36.49 9.54
N ASP A 254 -31.19 -35.33 9.89
CA ASP A 254 -32.52 -35.17 10.48
C ASP A 254 -33.61 -35.68 9.51
N LEU A 255 -33.53 -35.31 8.23
CA LEU A 255 -34.47 -35.78 7.19
C LEU A 255 -34.43 -37.29 7.01
N LYS A 256 -33.20 -37.87 7.05
CA LYS A 256 -33.05 -39.33 6.99
C LYS A 256 -33.70 -40.03 8.18
N HIS A 257 -33.59 -39.49 9.40
CA HIS A 257 -34.27 -40.02 10.59
C HIS A 257 -35.78 -39.89 10.51
N GLN A 258 -36.30 -38.76 10.05
CA GLN A 258 -37.71 -38.56 9.85
C GLN A 258 -38.32 -39.53 8.82
N ILE A 259 -37.64 -39.73 7.68
CA ILE A 259 -38.03 -40.71 6.66
C ILE A 259 -38.02 -42.14 7.22
N THR A 260 -37.00 -42.47 8.04
CA THR A 260 -36.90 -43.80 8.66
C THR A 260 -38.04 -44.04 9.66
N ALA A 261 -38.34 -43.05 10.47
CA ALA A 261 -39.46 -43.10 11.41
C ALA A 261 -40.84 -43.27 10.69
N LEU A 262 -41.03 -42.51 9.60
CA LEU A 262 -42.24 -42.66 8.76
C LEU A 262 -42.41 -44.06 8.15
N ARG A 263 -41.27 -44.70 7.78
CA ARG A 263 -41.31 -46.07 7.23
C ARG A 263 -41.67 -47.15 8.27
N THR A 264 -41.32 -46.91 9.54
CA THR A 264 -41.56 -47.86 10.64
C THR A 264 -42.86 -47.63 11.39
N GLU A 265 -43.54 -46.50 11.16
CA GLU A 265 -44.82 -46.19 11.82
C GLU A 265 -45.95 -46.98 11.16
N SER A 266 -46.60 -47.78 11.96
CA SER A 266 -47.71 -48.67 11.55
C SER A 266 -49.09 -48.00 11.63
N ASP A 267 -49.18 -46.90 12.38
CA ASP A 267 -50.43 -46.13 12.57
C ASP A 267 -50.57 -45.11 11.41
N GLU A 268 -51.59 -45.36 10.58
CA GLU A 268 -51.84 -44.58 9.36
C GLU A 268 -52.23 -43.11 9.66
N GLU A 269 -52.88 -42.88 10.77
CA GLU A 269 -53.34 -41.55 11.21
C GLU A 269 -52.10 -40.71 11.72
N LYS A 270 -51.25 -41.37 12.46
CA LYS A 270 -49.97 -40.72 12.91
C LYS A 270 -49.02 -40.45 11.76
N ARG A 271 -48.91 -41.41 10.84
CA ARG A 271 -48.09 -41.27 9.64
C ARG A 271 -48.54 -40.09 8.77
N LYS A 272 -49.87 -39.94 8.59
CA LYS A 272 -50.46 -38.82 7.85
C LYS A 272 -50.17 -37.49 8.54
N LYS A 273 -50.38 -37.40 9.86
CA LYS A 273 -50.06 -36.18 10.64
C LYS A 273 -48.58 -35.77 10.53
N TRP A 274 -47.67 -36.74 10.50
CA TRP A 274 -46.24 -36.47 10.33
C TRP A 274 -45.89 -35.99 8.91
N ILE A 275 -46.52 -36.57 7.87
CA ILE A 275 -46.37 -36.12 6.50
C ILE A 275 -46.93 -34.70 6.36
N ASP A 276 -48.13 -34.43 6.88
CA ASP A 276 -48.75 -33.10 6.84
C ASP A 276 -47.86 -32.05 7.55
N ALA A 277 -47.26 -32.40 8.70
CA ALA A 277 -46.32 -31.53 9.42
C ALA A 277 -45.01 -31.29 8.62
N MET A 278 -44.49 -32.30 7.93
CA MET A 278 -43.32 -32.15 7.05
C MET A 278 -43.68 -31.31 5.81
N GLU A 279 -44.83 -31.49 5.21
CA GLU A 279 -45.29 -30.66 4.08
C GLU A 279 -45.50 -29.21 4.51
N GLU A 280 -46.04 -28.99 5.71
CA GLU A 280 -46.16 -27.64 6.29
C GLU A 280 -44.79 -26.98 6.54
N GLU A 281 -43.80 -27.76 7.06
CA GLU A 281 -42.42 -27.30 7.26
C GLU A 281 -41.75 -26.96 5.93
N VAL A 282 -41.89 -27.80 4.89
CA VAL A 282 -41.35 -27.58 3.55
C VAL A 282 -42.06 -26.42 2.84
N SER A 283 -43.39 -26.38 2.89
CA SER A 283 -44.21 -25.31 2.30
C SER A 283 -43.92 -23.96 2.97
N ALA A 284 -43.72 -23.95 4.28
CA ALA A 284 -43.29 -22.77 5.01
C ALA A 284 -41.88 -22.30 4.56
N PHE A 285 -41.02 -23.21 4.12
CA PHE A 285 -39.73 -22.90 3.55
C PHE A 285 -39.85 -22.37 2.11
N GLU A 286 -40.73 -22.95 1.29
CA GLU A 286 -40.95 -22.50 -0.10
C GLU A 286 -41.68 -21.15 -0.21
N ASN A 287 -42.58 -20.85 0.72
CA ASN A 287 -43.35 -19.60 0.70
C ASN A 287 -42.67 -18.41 1.36
N MET A 288 -41.53 -18.61 2.04
CA MET A 288 -40.94 -17.59 2.88
C MET A 288 -40.03 -16.58 2.18
N SER A 289 -39.57 -16.85 0.95
CA SER A 289 -38.53 -16.00 0.35
C SER A 289 -38.55 -15.98 -1.17
N LYS A 290 -39.71 -15.71 -1.76
CA LYS A 290 -39.77 -15.41 -3.20
C LYS A 290 -39.76 -13.90 -3.43
N THR A 291 -38.63 -13.25 -3.12
CA THR A 291 -38.45 -11.83 -3.42
C THR A 291 -38.21 -11.59 -4.91
N GLY A 292 -37.85 -12.64 -5.66
CA GLY A 292 -37.51 -12.58 -7.07
C GLY A 292 -36.00 -12.34 -7.35
N ASN A 293 -35.15 -12.30 -6.29
CA ASN A 293 -33.72 -12.32 -6.39
C ASN A 293 -33.15 -13.53 -5.63
N GLN A 294 -32.57 -14.48 -6.36
CA GLN A 294 -32.11 -15.76 -5.83
C GLN A 294 -31.09 -15.63 -4.70
N VAL A 295 -30.22 -14.62 -4.76
CA VAL A 295 -29.19 -14.37 -3.73
C VAL A 295 -29.83 -13.89 -2.44
N LEU A 296 -30.75 -12.90 -2.54
CA LEU A 296 -31.47 -12.40 -1.38
C LEU A 296 -32.34 -13.51 -0.75
N ASP A 297 -33.00 -14.32 -1.58
CA ASP A 297 -33.79 -15.44 -1.12
C ASP A 297 -32.97 -16.45 -0.30
N THR A 298 -31.75 -16.75 -0.76
CA THR A 298 -30.81 -17.63 -0.04
C THR A 298 -30.37 -17.05 1.30
N ILE A 299 -30.03 -15.75 1.34
CA ILE A 299 -29.64 -15.06 2.58
C ILE A 299 -30.81 -15.07 3.57
N LEU A 300 -32.03 -14.72 3.11
CA LEU A 300 -33.19 -14.65 3.93
C LEU A 300 -33.58 -16.02 4.50
N ALA A 301 -33.52 -17.08 3.69
CA ALA A 301 -33.82 -18.43 4.15
C ALA A 301 -32.92 -18.83 5.35
N ALA A 302 -31.63 -18.60 5.26
CA ALA A 302 -30.68 -18.89 6.35
C ALA A 302 -30.99 -18.06 7.61
N LYS A 303 -31.27 -16.76 7.46
CA LYS A 303 -31.52 -15.84 8.59
C LYS A 303 -32.90 -16.10 9.24
N ILE A 304 -33.92 -16.36 8.45
CA ILE A 304 -35.27 -16.71 8.95
C ILE A 304 -35.24 -18.01 9.77
N PHE A 305 -34.47 -19.01 9.30
CA PHE A 305 -34.27 -20.23 10.07
C PHE A 305 -33.64 -19.95 11.44
N HIS A 306 -32.60 -19.11 11.47
CA HIS A 306 -31.95 -18.72 12.72
C HIS A 306 -32.91 -17.94 13.64
N CYS A 307 -33.71 -17.03 13.08
CA CYS A 307 -34.73 -16.28 13.81
C CYS A 307 -35.77 -17.19 14.48
N ARG A 308 -36.29 -18.18 13.76
CA ARG A 308 -37.29 -19.13 14.31
C ARG A 308 -36.73 -19.92 15.49
N LYS A 309 -35.48 -20.42 15.38
CA LYS A 309 -34.85 -21.16 16.47
C LYS A 309 -34.72 -20.34 17.75
N ASN A 310 -34.67 -19.02 17.63
CA ASN A 310 -34.49 -18.08 18.74
C ASN A 310 -35.76 -17.31 19.07
N TYR A 311 -36.92 -17.77 18.59
CA TYR A 311 -38.22 -17.14 18.80
C TYR A 311 -38.25 -15.65 18.38
N ILE A 312 -37.60 -15.32 17.26
CA ILE A 312 -37.54 -13.97 16.68
C ILE A 312 -38.59 -13.93 15.54
N GLN A 313 -39.50 -12.96 15.57
CA GLN A 313 -40.43 -12.72 14.50
C GLN A 313 -39.82 -11.79 13.46
N ILE A 314 -39.64 -12.30 12.24
CA ILE A 314 -39.13 -11.51 11.11
C ILE A 314 -40.21 -11.34 10.05
N THR A 315 -40.47 -10.10 9.66
CA THR A 315 -41.41 -9.76 8.57
C THR A 315 -40.61 -9.22 7.38
N CYS A 316 -40.80 -9.79 6.20
CA CYS A 316 -40.08 -9.39 4.99
C CYS A 316 -41.09 -8.96 3.91
N VAL A 317 -40.95 -7.73 3.42
CA VAL A 317 -41.68 -7.17 2.26
C VAL A 317 -40.65 -6.65 1.27
N ALA A 318 -40.21 -7.49 0.36
CA ALA A 318 -39.08 -7.17 -0.51
C ALA A 318 -39.39 -7.48 -1.99
N ASP A 319 -39.16 -6.49 -2.86
CA ASP A 319 -39.05 -6.69 -4.30
C ASP A 319 -37.58 -6.88 -4.65
N GLY A 320 -37.10 -8.12 -4.67
CA GLY A 320 -35.71 -8.46 -4.89
C GLY A 320 -35.23 -8.19 -6.31
N LYS A 321 -36.14 -8.13 -7.31
CA LYS A 321 -35.76 -7.77 -8.69
C LYS A 321 -35.14 -6.39 -8.79
N LEU A 322 -35.46 -5.50 -7.87
CA LEU A 322 -34.88 -4.18 -7.79
C LEU A 322 -33.38 -4.19 -7.45
N LEU A 323 -32.84 -5.34 -7.01
CA LEU A 323 -31.45 -5.51 -6.56
C LEU A 323 -30.56 -6.23 -7.57
N ASP A 324 -31.07 -6.61 -8.75
CA ASP A 324 -30.34 -7.42 -9.73
C ASP A 324 -29.09 -6.73 -10.29
N PHE A 325 -28.98 -5.42 -10.16
CA PHE A 325 -27.78 -4.66 -10.55
C PHE A 325 -26.65 -4.70 -9.52
N ILE A 326 -26.90 -5.23 -8.31
CA ILE A 326 -25.91 -5.30 -7.23
C ILE A 326 -25.18 -6.64 -7.31
N HIS A 327 -23.86 -6.60 -7.21
CA HIS A 327 -23.04 -7.80 -7.23
C HIS A 327 -23.33 -8.69 -6.00
N VAL A 328 -23.26 -10.02 -6.20
CA VAL A 328 -23.56 -11.03 -5.17
C VAL A 328 -22.84 -10.79 -3.85
N THR A 329 -21.55 -10.49 -3.90
CA THR A 329 -20.75 -10.23 -2.70
C THR A 329 -21.20 -9.00 -1.92
N ASP A 330 -21.66 -7.96 -2.64
CA ASP A 330 -22.14 -6.72 -2.01
C ASP A 330 -23.55 -6.93 -1.42
N LEU A 331 -24.42 -7.72 -2.05
CA LEU A 331 -25.70 -8.17 -1.46
C LEU A 331 -25.46 -8.96 -0.17
N CYS A 332 -24.54 -9.93 -0.19
CA CYS A 332 -24.17 -10.67 1.02
C CYS A 332 -23.63 -9.75 2.12
N SER A 333 -22.82 -8.77 1.77
CA SER A 333 -22.30 -7.80 2.72
C SER A 333 -23.37 -6.90 3.32
N ILE A 334 -24.31 -6.39 2.49
CA ILE A 334 -25.36 -5.48 2.95
C ILE A 334 -26.38 -6.24 3.82
N PHE A 335 -27.01 -7.27 3.27
CA PHE A 335 -28.09 -7.98 3.96
C PHE A 335 -27.59 -8.91 5.06
N GLY A 336 -26.43 -9.56 4.84
CA GLY A 336 -25.79 -10.41 5.84
C GLY A 336 -25.47 -9.64 7.11
N ASN A 337 -24.68 -8.58 7.01
CA ASN A 337 -24.27 -7.79 8.17
C ASN A 337 -25.46 -7.07 8.84
N ALA A 338 -26.41 -6.55 8.04
CA ALA A 338 -27.56 -5.84 8.59
C ALA A 338 -28.50 -6.76 9.38
N LEU A 339 -28.79 -7.95 8.84
CA LEU A 339 -29.64 -8.94 9.52
C LEU A 339 -28.92 -9.58 10.72
N ASP A 340 -27.59 -9.82 10.64
CA ASP A 340 -26.83 -10.32 11.78
C ASP A 340 -26.85 -9.32 12.93
N ASN A 341 -26.63 -8.04 12.66
CA ASN A 341 -26.72 -6.99 13.67
C ASN A 341 -28.12 -6.94 14.33
N ALA A 342 -29.18 -7.03 13.51
CA ALA A 342 -30.55 -7.03 14.00
C ALA A 342 -30.85 -8.27 14.89
N ILE A 343 -30.45 -9.45 14.44
CA ILE A 343 -30.63 -10.72 15.17
C ILE A 343 -29.86 -10.71 16.50
N GLU A 344 -28.59 -10.35 16.46
CA GLU A 344 -27.76 -10.27 17.67
C GLU A 344 -28.33 -9.34 18.71
N HIS A 345 -28.93 -8.22 18.27
CA HIS A 345 -29.54 -7.27 19.20
C HIS A 345 -30.82 -7.81 19.82
N VAL A 346 -31.78 -8.28 19.00
CA VAL A 346 -33.06 -8.71 19.52
C VAL A 346 -33.00 -10.01 20.31
N ILE A 347 -32.01 -10.88 20.10
CA ILE A 347 -31.83 -12.12 20.86
C ILE A 347 -31.54 -11.83 22.33
N MET A 348 -30.95 -10.66 22.64
CA MET A 348 -30.66 -10.23 24.01
C MET A 348 -31.90 -9.69 24.77
N ILE A 349 -32.98 -9.45 24.07
CA ILE A 349 -34.23 -8.95 24.68
C ILE A 349 -34.90 -10.10 25.42
N PRO A 350 -35.20 -9.96 26.73
CA PRO A 350 -35.84 -11.03 27.52
C PRO A 350 -37.24 -11.37 27.02
N GLU A 351 -38.03 -10.35 26.68
CA GLU A 351 -39.41 -10.50 26.21
C GLU A 351 -39.45 -10.98 24.76
N VAL A 352 -39.89 -12.23 24.57
CA VAL A 352 -39.97 -12.87 23.25
C VAL A 352 -40.88 -12.09 22.28
N GLU A 353 -41.94 -11.49 22.77
CA GLU A 353 -42.91 -10.72 21.96
C GLU A 353 -42.31 -9.46 21.35
N LYS A 354 -41.21 -8.94 21.93
CA LYS A 354 -40.47 -7.77 21.45
C LYS A 354 -39.32 -8.12 20.51
N ARG A 355 -39.05 -9.39 20.23
CA ARG A 355 -38.03 -9.84 19.30
C ARG A 355 -38.52 -9.73 17.86
N LEU A 356 -38.58 -8.50 17.37
CA LEU A 356 -39.16 -8.14 16.10
C LEU A 356 -38.08 -7.58 15.14
N ILE A 357 -38.12 -8.07 13.88
CA ILE A 357 -37.26 -7.57 12.80
C ILE A 357 -38.16 -7.34 11.57
N HIS A 358 -38.02 -6.20 10.91
CA HIS A 358 -38.72 -5.89 9.68
C HIS A 358 -37.72 -5.58 8.58
N LEU A 359 -37.88 -6.16 7.40
CA LEU A 359 -37.13 -5.90 6.19
C LEU A 359 -38.07 -5.40 5.10
N THR A 360 -37.72 -4.26 4.51
CA THR A 360 -38.46 -3.69 3.38
C THR A 360 -37.49 -3.35 2.24
N VAL A 361 -37.81 -3.81 1.01
CA VAL A 361 -37.14 -3.39 -0.21
C VAL A 361 -38.17 -2.90 -1.20
N SER A 362 -38.09 -1.64 -1.60
CA SER A 362 -39.10 -1.02 -2.47
C SER A 362 -38.50 0.03 -3.40
N ALA A 363 -39.18 0.31 -4.51
CA ALA A 363 -38.80 1.43 -5.38
C ALA A 363 -39.39 2.74 -4.84
N LYS A 364 -38.56 3.80 -4.71
CA LYS A 364 -38.98 5.16 -4.41
C LYS A 364 -38.47 6.10 -5.50
N LYS A 365 -39.35 6.47 -6.45
CA LYS A 365 -39.01 7.29 -7.62
C LYS A 365 -37.80 6.68 -8.37
N SER A 366 -36.70 7.38 -8.46
CA SER A 366 -35.45 6.95 -9.13
C SER A 366 -34.49 6.17 -8.21
N PHE A 367 -34.96 5.72 -7.04
CA PHE A 367 -34.12 5.04 -6.05
C PHE A 367 -34.72 3.71 -5.64
N VAL A 368 -33.84 2.77 -5.28
CA VAL A 368 -34.19 1.59 -4.49
C VAL A 368 -33.99 1.94 -3.03
N PHE A 369 -35.05 1.73 -2.25
CA PHE A 369 -35.04 1.96 -0.80
C PHE A 369 -35.02 0.60 -0.09
N ILE A 370 -33.98 0.42 0.74
CA ILE A 370 -33.87 -0.75 1.62
C ILE A 370 -33.98 -0.23 3.05
N LYS A 371 -34.87 -0.82 3.84
CA LYS A 371 -35.03 -0.54 5.26
C LYS A 371 -34.96 -1.82 6.04
N ILE A 372 -34.07 -1.88 7.02
CA ILE A 372 -34.01 -2.99 7.99
C ILE A 372 -34.17 -2.35 9.36
N GLU A 373 -35.12 -2.82 10.11
CA GLU A 373 -35.45 -2.29 11.43
C GLU A 373 -35.64 -3.42 12.44
N ASN A 374 -35.21 -3.18 13.65
CA ASN A 374 -35.39 -4.08 14.76
C ASN A 374 -35.77 -3.32 16.03
N TYR A 375 -36.54 -3.97 16.89
CA TYR A 375 -36.92 -3.40 18.17
C TYR A 375 -35.68 -3.16 19.04
N CYS A 376 -35.60 -1.98 19.69
CA CYS A 376 -34.46 -1.54 20.47
C CYS A 376 -34.88 -0.55 21.56
N GLU A 377 -34.69 -0.92 22.84
CA GLU A 377 -35.00 -0.04 23.99
C GLU A 377 -33.83 0.86 24.38
N ASP A 378 -32.64 0.63 23.81
CA ASP A 378 -31.41 1.34 24.17
C ASP A 378 -31.39 2.75 23.55
N LYS A 379 -31.01 3.74 24.37
CA LYS A 379 -30.71 5.09 23.89
C LYS A 379 -29.32 5.09 23.24
N ILE A 380 -29.28 5.08 21.91
CA ILE A 380 -28.01 5.14 21.17
C ILE A 380 -27.53 6.59 21.14
N GLN A 381 -26.34 6.85 21.67
CA GLN A 381 -25.66 8.15 21.54
C GLN A 381 -24.86 8.19 20.23
N LYS A 382 -25.14 9.17 19.38
CA LYS A 382 -24.34 9.51 18.20
C LYS A 382 -23.12 10.33 18.66
N ASN A 383 -21.91 9.93 18.27
CA ASN A 383 -20.71 10.79 18.40
C ASN A 383 -20.67 11.81 17.25
N GLU A 384 -19.89 12.90 17.43
CA GLU A 384 -19.69 13.98 16.45
C GLU A 384 -19.25 13.49 15.04
N ASN A 385 -18.82 12.25 14.89
CA ASN A 385 -18.41 11.63 13.62
C ASN A 385 -19.45 10.64 13.05
N ASP A 386 -20.73 10.70 13.44
CA ASP A 386 -21.80 9.80 12.99
C ASP A 386 -21.53 8.29 13.22
N LEU A 387 -20.60 7.96 14.12
CA LEU A 387 -20.32 6.57 14.51
C LEU A 387 -21.05 6.23 15.81
N ILE A 388 -21.81 5.13 15.79
CA ILE A 388 -22.46 4.59 17.00
C ILE A 388 -21.39 4.06 17.94
N THR A 389 -21.36 4.57 19.17
CA THR A 389 -20.59 3.95 20.27
C THR A 389 -21.36 2.71 20.71
N THR A 390 -20.84 1.53 20.40
CA THR A 390 -21.41 0.28 20.86
C THR A 390 -21.25 0.13 22.38
N THR A 391 -22.30 -0.25 23.07
CA THR A 391 -22.33 -0.56 24.51
C THR A 391 -21.66 -1.91 24.86
N LYS A 392 -21.15 -2.65 23.88
CA LYS A 392 -20.55 -3.97 24.07
C LYS A 392 -19.09 -3.88 24.51
N VAL A 393 -18.69 -4.76 25.45
CA VAL A 393 -17.38 -4.86 26.12
C VAL A 393 -16.23 -5.15 25.14
N ASP A 394 -16.50 -5.66 23.93
CA ASP A 394 -15.50 -6.06 22.96
C ASP A 394 -15.34 -5.00 21.84
N ARG A 395 -14.62 -3.93 22.15
CA ARG A 395 -14.39 -2.77 21.26
C ARG A 395 -13.58 -3.09 20.00
N GLN A 396 -12.91 -4.25 19.92
CA GLN A 396 -12.02 -4.56 18.78
C GLN A 396 -12.69 -5.24 17.60
N ASN A 397 -13.87 -5.85 17.77
CA ASN A 397 -14.55 -6.60 16.69
C ASN A 397 -15.88 -5.98 16.21
N HIS A 398 -16.42 -4.93 16.85
CA HIS A 398 -17.69 -4.32 16.49
C HIS A 398 -17.50 -2.92 15.88
N GLY A 399 -18.03 -2.72 14.71
CA GLY A 399 -17.90 -1.53 13.86
C GLY A 399 -17.61 -1.89 12.41
N PHE A 400 -17.12 -3.11 12.18
CA PHE A 400 -16.82 -3.58 10.82
C PHE A 400 -18.08 -3.83 9.98
N GLY A 401 -19.18 -4.29 10.57
CA GLY A 401 -20.44 -4.59 9.86
C GLY A 401 -21.04 -3.36 9.18
N LEU A 402 -21.24 -2.26 9.94
CA LEU A 402 -21.79 -1.01 9.39
C LEU A 402 -20.82 -0.35 8.40
N LYS A 403 -19.51 -0.44 8.64
CA LYS A 403 -18.49 0.04 7.71
C LYS A 403 -18.50 -0.75 6.40
N SER A 404 -18.64 -2.09 6.46
CA SER A 404 -18.76 -2.95 5.29
C SER A 404 -20.01 -2.63 4.47
N ILE A 405 -21.16 -2.40 5.14
CA ILE A 405 -22.40 -1.97 4.49
C ILE A 405 -22.17 -0.64 3.77
N ARG A 406 -21.59 0.37 4.44
CA ARG A 406 -21.34 1.67 3.85
C ARG A 406 -20.43 1.55 2.63
N THR A 407 -19.31 0.83 2.74
CA THR A 407 -18.39 0.60 1.62
C THR A 407 -19.05 -0.09 0.43
N ALA A 408 -19.91 -1.09 0.69
CA ALA A 408 -20.65 -1.77 -0.37
C ALA A 408 -21.66 -0.84 -1.07
N VAL A 409 -22.39 -0.01 -0.30
CA VAL A 409 -23.40 0.93 -0.82
C VAL A 409 -22.75 2.07 -1.61
N GLU A 410 -21.61 2.60 -1.15
CA GLU A 410 -20.86 3.68 -1.81
C GLU A 410 -20.38 3.30 -3.21
N LYS A 411 -20.10 2.01 -3.48
CA LYS A 411 -19.76 1.52 -4.83
C LYS A 411 -20.88 1.79 -5.87
N TYR A 412 -22.10 1.87 -5.41
CA TYR A 412 -23.28 2.12 -6.25
C TYR A 412 -23.79 3.57 -6.14
N ASN A 413 -22.96 4.49 -5.66
CA ASN A 413 -23.31 5.89 -5.40
C ASN A 413 -24.55 6.03 -4.50
N GLY A 414 -24.75 5.09 -3.57
CA GLY A 414 -25.81 5.08 -2.62
C GLY A 414 -25.47 5.81 -1.32
N SER A 415 -26.46 5.97 -0.47
CA SER A 415 -26.30 6.54 0.88
C SER A 415 -26.87 5.58 1.94
N VAL A 416 -26.24 5.58 3.11
CA VAL A 416 -26.64 4.80 4.29
C VAL A 416 -26.89 5.76 5.43
N ASP A 417 -28.05 5.64 6.05
CA ASP A 417 -28.43 6.31 7.28
C ASP A 417 -28.91 5.32 8.31
N PHE A 418 -28.65 5.56 9.57
CA PHE A 418 -29.12 4.72 10.67
C PHE A 418 -29.43 5.57 11.91
N GLY A 419 -30.38 5.10 12.68
CA GLY A 419 -30.80 5.82 13.88
C GLY A 419 -31.77 4.99 14.72
N VAL A 420 -32.17 5.52 15.87
CA VAL A 420 -33.25 4.97 16.69
C VAL A 420 -34.41 5.96 16.68
N ASP A 421 -35.58 5.45 16.33
CA ASP A 421 -36.83 6.18 16.38
C ASP A 421 -37.90 5.33 17.06
N GLN A 422 -38.58 5.86 18.07
CA GLN A 422 -39.69 5.21 18.79
C GLN A 422 -39.44 3.74 19.21
N ASN A 423 -38.25 3.47 19.79
CA ASN A 423 -37.78 2.14 20.19
C ASN A 423 -37.52 1.17 19.01
N TRP A 424 -37.26 1.72 17.81
CA TRP A 424 -36.79 0.95 16.67
C TRP A 424 -35.43 1.44 16.22
N PHE A 425 -34.45 0.54 16.12
CA PHE A 425 -33.26 0.80 15.37
C PHE A 425 -33.56 0.62 13.89
N GLU A 426 -33.28 1.63 13.10
CA GLU A 426 -33.51 1.66 11.66
C GLU A 426 -32.21 1.82 10.90
N LEU A 427 -31.96 0.93 9.96
CA LEU A 427 -30.94 1.08 8.91
C LEU A 427 -31.65 1.37 7.59
N LYS A 428 -31.36 2.52 7.00
CA LYS A 428 -31.94 3.00 5.74
C LYS A 428 -30.87 3.11 4.68
N ILE A 429 -31.09 2.52 3.53
CA ILE A 429 -30.19 2.57 2.38
C ILE A 429 -30.97 3.08 1.17
N LEU A 430 -30.38 4.05 0.47
CA LEU A 430 -30.90 4.57 -0.79
C LEU A 430 -29.85 4.31 -1.88
N LEU A 431 -30.26 3.59 -2.93
CA LEU A 431 -29.42 3.30 -4.08
C LEU A 431 -30.07 3.91 -5.34
N PRO A 432 -29.31 4.65 -6.16
CA PRO A 432 -29.81 5.09 -7.46
C PRO A 432 -30.21 3.90 -8.31
N ARG A 433 -31.36 3.97 -8.95
CA ARG A 433 -31.82 2.94 -9.88
C ARG A 433 -31.09 3.13 -11.20
N VAL A 434 -30.29 2.16 -11.62
CA VAL A 434 -29.73 2.14 -12.97
C VAL A 434 -30.89 1.80 -13.91
N MET A 435 -31.29 2.75 -14.77
CA MET A 435 -32.32 2.54 -15.79
C MET A 435 -31.75 1.75 -16.96
#